data_691d77b0f15f0cd69a9702490d8aee22
#
_entry.id   691d77b0f15f0cd69a9702490d8aee22
#
_cell.length_a   1.000
_cell.length_b   1.000
_cell.length_c   1.000
_cell.angle_alpha   90.00
_cell.angle_beta   90.00
_cell.angle_gamma   90.00
#
_symmetry.space_group_name_H-M   'P 1'
#
loop_
_entity.id
_entity.type
_entity.pdbx_description
1 polymer ?
#
loop_
_entity_poly.entity_id
_entity_poly.type
_entity_poly.pdbx_seq_one_letter_code
_entity_poly.pdbx_strand_id
1 'polypeptide(L)'
;MIHVFLGTKAQYIKTAPLLRLLDARGIEYRLIDSGQHAALSVGLREELGVRHPDHVLASGVDITSIPQAAVWAAKLFARLLDGRKLRREVFGGHGGVCVVHGDTPSTLLSTLMARRAGLQVAHLEAGLRSKHLLHPFPEELIRVVVMRVAHLLFAPDAEAVANLRRMKISGRVVPLPGNTVAEALAHELDGPQTALEPADPEPEVEVEGPVIVTMHRVENLNRRERVEALVATVERIAASRPVRFVQHGPTIDTLRKRGLDARLRAAGVDLVPLAPHGRFVAMLAAAPFVITDGGSIQEECALLGVPTLLWRAATERPDGVGANIVVSGYDRATVDRFLADPEALRRDATKERVKPSEVVLDHLLEYA
;
A
#
# COMPACT_ATOMS: atom_id res chain seq x y z
N MET A 1 -3.47 -26.78 -1.79
CA MET A 1 -4.31 -25.63 -2.23
C MET A 1 -3.68 -24.34 -1.75
N ILE A 2 -3.53 -23.37 -2.64
CA ILE A 2 -3.08 -22.01 -2.31
C ILE A 2 -4.30 -21.17 -1.96
N HIS A 3 -4.26 -20.48 -0.82
CA HIS A 3 -5.25 -19.49 -0.43
C HIS A 3 -4.58 -18.12 -0.42
N VAL A 4 -5.23 -17.10 -0.96
CA VAL A 4 -4.73 -15.72 -0.94
C VAL A 4 -5.75 -14.86 -0.20
N PHE A 5 -5.32 -14.23 0.89
CA PHE A 5 -6.21 -13.48 1.76
C PHE A 5 -5.85 -12.00 1.77
N LEU A 6 -6.72 -11.16 1.25
CA LEU A 6 -6.52 -9.73 1.08
C LEU A 6 -7.62 -8.91 1.78
N GLY A 7 -7.39 -7.63 2.00
CA GLY A 7 -8.38 -6.78 2.66
C GLY A 7 -8.25 -5.28 2.36
N THR A 8 -7.15 -4.84 1.75
CA THR A 8 -6.94 -3.42 1.47
C THR A 8 -6.51 -3.18 0.03
N LYS A 9 -6.72 -1.96 -0.47
CA LYS A 9 -6.29 -1.54 -1.82
C LYS A 9 -4.81 -1.87 -2.07
N ALA A 10 -3.92 -1.49 -1.14
CA ALA A 10 -2.48 -1.72 -1.27
C ALA A 10 -2.13 -3.22 -1.36
N GLN A 11 -2.84 -4.08 -0.60
CA GLN A 11 -2.66 -5.53 -0.69
C GLN A 11 -3.06 -6.07 -2.05
N TYR A 12 -4.19 -5.61 -2.61
CA TYR A 12 -4.62 -6.00 -3.96
C TYR A 12 -3.58 -5.60 -5.01
N ILE A 13 -3.15 -4.34 -5.04
CA ILE A 13 -2.16 -3.84 -5.99
C ILE A 13 -0.88 -4.69 -5.94
N LYS A 14 -0.31 -4.87 -4.77
CA LYS A 14 0.97 -5.57 -4.59
C LYS A 14 0.88 -7.09 -4.76
N THR A 15 -0.30 -7.69 -4.61
CA THR A 15 -0.49 -9.13 -4.78
C THR A 15 -1.03 -9.47 -6.18
N ALA A 16 -1.56 -8.50 -6.93
CA ALA A 16 -2.06 -8.71 -8.28
C ALA A 16 -1.07 -9.43 -9.22
N PRO A 17 0.25 -9.13 -9.22
CA PRO A 17 1.20 -9.88 -10.02
C PRO A 17 1.19 -11.38 -9.74
N LEU A 18 1.15 -11.78 -8.47
CA LEU A 18 1.05 -13.19 -8.08
C LEU A 18 -0.28 -13.81 -8.52
N LEU A 19 -1.40 -13.10 -8.36
CA LEU A 19 -2.72 -13.60 -8.78
C LEU A 19 -2.78 -13.82 -10.28
N ARG A 20 -2.31 -12.85 -11.07
CA ARG A 20 -2.21 -12.99 -12.55
C ARG A 20 -1.30 -14.14 -12.95
N LEU A 21 -0.20 -14.35 -12.23
CA LEU A 21 0.73 -15.46 -12.51
C LEU A 21 0.07 -16.81 -12.21
N LEU A 22 -0.70 -16.94 -11.13
CA LEU A 22 -1.48 -18.14 -10.81
C LEU A 22 -2.50 -18.44 -11.91
N ASP A 23 -3.27 -17.43 -12.34
CA ASP A 23 -4.26 -17.54 -13.40
C ASP A 23 -3.60 -17.93 -14.74
N ALA A 24 -2.50 -17.26 -15.11
CA ALA A 24 -1.76 -17.53 -16.36
C ALA A 24 -1.17 -18.95 -16.41
N ARG A 25 -0.80 -19.52 -15.26
CA ARG A 25 -0.29 -20.91 -15.16
C ARG A 25 -1.38 -21.94 -14.92
N GLY A 26 -2.65 -21.53 -14.85
CA GLY A 26 -3.77 -22.43 -14.59
C GLY A 26 -3.72 -23.09 -13.20
N ILE A 27 -3.07 -22.44 -12.22
CA ILE A 27 -2.94 -22.97 -10.87
C ILE A 27 -4.16 -22.56 -10.07
N GLU A 28 -4.87 -23.57 -9.55
CA GLU A 28 -6.06 -23.32 -8.74
C GLU A 28 -5.69 -22.72 -7.39
N TYR A 29 -6.35 -21.62 -7.05
CA TYR A 29 -6.21 -20.94 -5.75
C TYR A 29 -7.56 -20.41 -5.26
N ARG A 30 -7.66 -20.19 -3.95
CA ARG A 30 -8.84 -19.59 -3.33
C ARG A 30 -8.53 -18.15 -2.92
N LEU A 31 -9.24 -17.17 -3.51
CA LEU A 31 -9.14 -15.76 -3.16
C LEU A 31 -10.17 -15.41 -2.08
N ILE A 32 -9.69 -14.86 -0.96
CA ILE A 32 -10.50 -14.48 0.20
C ILE A 32 -10.34 -13.00 0.45
N ASP A 33 -11.46 -12.28 0.57
CA ASP A 33 -11.48 -10.86 0.90
C ASP A 33 -12.00 -10.66 2.32
N SER A 34 -11.32 -9.86 3.13
CA SER A 34 -11.75 -9.51 4.48
C SER A 34 -13.04 -8.68 4.52
N GLY A 35 -13.40 -8.04 3.40
CA GLY A 35 -14.52 -7.10 3.30
C GLY A 35 -14.26 -5.74 3.97
N GLN A 36 -13.00 -5.41 4.28
CA GLN A 36 -12.66 -4.15 4.95
C GLN A 36 -12.93 -2.91 4.07
N HIS A 37 -12.80 -3.05 2.74
CA HIS A 37 -13.00 -2.00 1.74
C HIS A 37 -13.82 -2.51 0.56
N ALA A 38 -15.04 -2.95 0.82
CA ALA A 38 -15.89 -3.63 -0.18
C ALA A 38 -16.18 -2.76 -1.42
N ALA A 39 -16.47 -1.47 -1.24
CA ALA A 39 -16.80 -0.57 -2.35
C ALA A 39 -15.60 -0.23 -3.25
N LEU A 40 -14.39 -0.12 -2.68
CA LEU A 40 -13.16 0.17 -3.45
C LEU A 40 -12.63 -1.07 -4.20
N SER A 41 -13.07 -2.26 -3.82
CA SER A 41 -12.48 -3.51 -4.35
C SER A 41 -13.03 -3.94 -5.71
N VAL A 42 -14.22 -3.49 -6.12
CA VAL A 42 -14.82 -3.95 -7.39
C VAL A 42 -14.10 -3.33 -8.59
N GLY A 43 -14.12 -2.02 -8.74
CA GLY A 43 -13.44 -1.35 -9.87
C GLY A 43 -11.92 -1.57 -9.86
N LEU A 44 -11.30 -1.62 -8.68
CA LEU A 44 -9.88 -1.90 -8.56
C LEU A 44 -9.51 -3.31 -9.06
N ARG A 45 -10.34 -4.33 -8.81
CA ARG A 45 -10.07 -5.69 -9.29
C ARG A 45 -10.13 -5.76 -10.81
N GLU A 46 -11.11 -5.10 -11.41
CA GLU A 46 -11.23 -5.00 -12.88
C GLU A 46 -10.00 -4.32 -13.48
N GLU A 47 -9.57 -3.21 -12.90
CA GLU A 47 -8.36 -2.47 -13.28
C GLU A 47 -7.10 -3.35 -13.17
N LEU A 48 -6.95 -4.12 -12.10
CA LEU A 48 -5.81 -4.99 -11.88
C LEU A 48 -5.87 -6.34 -12.61
N GLY A 49 -6.96 -6.64 -13.32
CA GLY A 49 -7.18 -7.93 -13.96
C GLY A 49 -7.29 -9.08 -12.96
N VAL A 50 -7.87 -8.84 -11.77
CA VAL A 50 -8.02 -9.82 -10.70
C VAL A 50 -9.46 -10.30 -10.62
N ARG A 51 -9.66 -11.63 -10.59
CA ARG A 51 -10.98 -12.24 -10.51
C ARG A 51 -11.72 -11.92 -9.19
N HIS A 52 -13.02 -12.19 -9.16
CA HIS A 52 -13.81 -12.04 -7.94
C HIS A 52 -13.32 -13.00 -6.84
N PRO A 53 -13.38 -12.57 -5.55
CA PRO A 53 -13.04 -13.45 -4.44
C PRO A 53 -14.05 -14.59 -4.30
N ASP A 54 -13.55 -15.79 -3.96
CA ASP A 54 -14.38 -16.96 -3.68
C ASP A 54 -15.12 -16.83 -2.36
N HIS A 55 -14.61 -16.00 -1.46
CA HIS A 55 -15.22 -15.75 -0.16
C HIS A 55 -14.95 -14.33 0.31
N VAL A 56 -16.01 -13.64 0.79
CA VAL A 56 -15.92 -12.33 1.43
C VAL A 56 -16.39 -12.48 2.88
N LEU A 57 -15.51 -12.13 3.84
CA LEU A 57 -15.78 -12.33 5.27
C LEU A 57 -16.84 -11.42 5.85
N ALA A 58 -16.86 -10.17 5.42
CA ALA A 58 -17.82 -9.17 5.86
C ALA A 58 -18.32 -8.38 4.63
N SER A 59 -19.59 -8.56 4.29
CA SER A 59 -20.21 -7.83 3.19
C SER A 59 -20.88 -6.56 3.69
N GLY A 60 -20.64 -5.44 3.00
CA GLY A 60 -21.59 -4.32 2.96
C GLY A 60 -21.29 -3.09 3.81
N VAL A 61 -20.17 -2.96 4.52
CA VAL A 61 -19.86 -1.71 5.25
C VAL A 61 -18.38 -1.37 5.12
N ASP A 62 -18.09 -0.24 4.49
CA ASP A 62 -16.75 0.35 4.58
C ASP A 62 -16.46 0.76 6.03
N ILE A 63 -15.38 0.25 6.58
CA ILE A 63 -14.98 0.56 7.96
C ILE A 63 -14.29 1.93 7.94
N THR A 64 -15.04 2.95 8.30
CA THR A 64 -14.59 4.35 8.30
C THR A 64 -14.36 4.91 9.70
N SER A 65 -14.75 4.16 10.76
CA SER A 65 -14.64 4.62 12.15
C SER A 65 -14.05 3.56 13.09
N ILE A 66 -13.40 4.01 14.16
CA ILE A 66 -12.81 3.13 15.19
C ILE A 66 -13.86 2.20 15.83
N PRO A 67 -15.08 2.65 16.21
CA PRO A 67 -16.11 1.75 16.74
C PRO A 67 -16.54 0.66 15.75
N GLN A 68 -16.68 1.00 14.47
CA GLN A 68 -16.99 0.03 13.41
C GLN A 68 -15.87 -1.00 13.26
N ALA A 69 -14.62 -0.56 13.28
CA ALA A 69 -13.45 -1.44 13.26
C ALA A 69 -13.42 -2.39 14.46
N ALA A 70 -13.75 -1.92 15.65
CA ALA A 70 -13.79 -2.73 16.85
C ALA A 70 -14.90 -3.82 16.80
N VAL A 71 -16.12 -3.45 16.34
CA VAL A 71 -17.23 -4.40 16.16
C VAL A 71 -16.89 -5.45 15.08
N TRP A 72 -16.33 -5.00 13.96
CA TRP A 72 -15.85 -5.87 12.88
C TRP A 72 -14.79 -6.87 13.40
N ALA A 73 -13.77 -6.35 14.08
CA ALA A 73 -12.72 -7.18 14.69
C ALA A 73 -13.32 -8.21 15.67
N ALA A 74 -14.21 -7.79 16.58
CA ALA A 74 -14.84 -8.69 17.54
C ALA A 74 -15.63 -9.83 16.87
N LYS A 75 -16.42 -9.53 15.83
CA LYS A 75 -17.14 -10.53 15.04
C LYS A 75 -16.19 -11.54 14.37
N LEU A 76 -15.06 -11.06 13.87
CA LEU A 76 -14.08 -11.90 13.19
C LEU A 76 -13.24 -12.71 14.19
N PHE A 77 -12.89 -12.14 15.35
CA PHE A 77 -12.24 -12.87 16.44
C PHE A 77 -13.14 -14.01 17.00
N ALA A 78 -14.44 -13.81 17.06
CA ALA A 78 -15.37 -14.87 17.46
C ALA A 78 -15.30 -16.09 16.52
N ARG A 79 -14.99 -15.91 15.22
CA ARG A 79 -14.78 -17.02 14.28
C ARG A 79 -13.53 -17.85 14.59
N LEU A 80 -12.55 -17.30 15.30
CA LEU A 80 -11.34 -18.04 15.72
C LEU A 80 -11.61 -19.13 16.74
N LEU A 81 -12.78 -19.14 17.39
CA LEU A 81 -13.13 -20.16 18.40
C LEU A 81 -13.25 -21.56 17.80
N ASP A 82 -13.69 -21.68 16.53
CA ASP A 82 -13.88 -22.99 15.87
C ASP A 82 -13.03 -23.10 14.58
N GLY A 83 -11.86 -23.72 14.71
CA GLY A 83 -10.93 -23.92 13.58
C GLY A 83 -11.46 -24.86 12.49
N ARG A 84 -12.34 -25.84 12.82
CA ARG A 84 -12.94 -26.72 11.82
C ARG A 84 -13.98 -25.97 10.99
N LYS A 85 -14.76 -25.11 11.64
CA LYS A 85 -15.71 -24.23 10.98
C LYS A 85 -14.99 -23.22 10.07
N LEU A 86 -13.91 -22.59 10.55
CA LEU A 86 -13.07 -21.72 9.74
C LEU A 86 -12.55 -22.42 8.48
N ARG A 87 -11.98 -23.63 8.65
CA ARG A 87 -11.45 -24.40 7.52
C ARG A 87 -12.54 -24.67 6.47
N ARG A 88 -13.74 -25.07 6.91
CA ARG A 88 -14.85 -25.37 6.01
C ARG A 88 -15.42 -24.12 5.34
N GLU A 89 -15.72 -23.06 6.10
CA GLU A 89 -16.47 -21.92 5.60
C GLU A 89 -15.57 -20.88 4.88
N VAL A 90 -14.39 -20.61 5.43
CA VAL A 90 -13.48 -19.59 4.87
C VAL A 90 -12.54 -20.22 3.85
N PHE A 91 -11.94 -21.36 4.20
CA PHE A 91 -10.92 -22.01 3.36
C PHE A 91 -11.47 -23.16 2.50
N GLY A 92 -12.80 -23.29 2.37
CA GLY A 92 -13.45 -24.28 1.49
C GLY A 92 -13.21 -25.75 1.87
N GLY A 93 -12.80 -26.03 3.10
CA GLY A 93 -12.46 -27.39 3.57
C GLY A 93 -11.02 -27.82 3.26
N HIS A 94 -10.29 -27.08 2.45
CA HIS A 94 -8.95 -27.43 1.99
C HIS A 94 -7.87 -27.05 3.02
N GLY A 95 -6.77 -27.81 3.01
CA GLY A 95 -5.52 -27.46 3.67
C GLY A 95 -4.59 -26.69 2.72
N GLY A 96 -3.31 -26.65 3.06
CA GLY A 96 -2.28 -26.03 2.24
C GLY A 96 -1.74 -24.74 2.84
N VAL A 97 -1.45 -23.73 2.01
CA VAL A 97 -0.80 -22.48 2.39
C VAL A 97 -1.72 -21.27 2.19
N CYS A 98 -1.70 -20.35 3.15
CA CYS A 98 -2.40 -19.07 3.06
C CYS A 98 -1.41 -17.93 2.93
N VAL A 99 -1.47 -17.23 1.81
CA VAL A 99 -0.69 -16.01 1.54
C VAL A 99 -1.38 -14.83 2.22
N VAL A 100 -0.60 -14.10 3.01
CA VAL A 100 -1.01 -12.84 3.67
C VAL A 100 0.01 -11.76 3.34
N HIS A 101 -0.40 -10.49 3.31
CA HIS A 101 0.45 -9.42 2.82
C HIS A 101 0.53 -8.24 3.79
N GLY A 102 1.76 -7.77 4.07
CA GLY A 102 2.01 -6.54 4.84
C GLY A 102 1.66 -6.63 6.32
N ASP A 103 1.05 -5.58 6.85
CA ASP A 103 0.99 -5.30 8.29
C ASP A 103 -0.35 -4.69 8.76
N THR A 104 -1.40 -4.90 8.00
CA THR A 104 -2.73 -4.37 8.33
C THR A 104 -3.47 -5.24 9.35
N PRO A 105 -4.51 -4.73 10.02
CA PRO A 105 -5.37 -5.56 10.88
C PRO A 105 -5.93 -6.80 10.16
N SER A 106 -6.25 -6.69 8.85
CA SER A 106 -6.65 -7.84 8.04
C SER A 106 -5.55 -8.87 7.88
N THR A 107 -4.26 -8.46 7.83
CA THR A 107 -3.12 -9.38 7.78
C THR A 107 -2.99 -10.19 9.06
N LEU A 108 -3.13 -9.54 10.22
CA LEU A 108 -3.12 -10.25 11.51
C LEU A 108 -4.27 -11.26 11.59
N LEU A 109 -5.46 -10.80 11.25
CA LEU A 109 -6.66 -11.62 11.29
C LEU A 109 -6.55 -12.88 10.40
N SER A 110 -6.16 -12.66 9.12
CA SER A 110 -5.99 -13.76 8.16
C SER A 110 -4.93 -14.77 8.61
N THR A 111 -3.82 -14.26 9.19
CA THR A 111 -2.77 -15.08 9.78
C THR A 111 -3.32 -15.98 10.91
N LEU A 112 -4.06 -15.39 11.84
CA LEU A 112 -4.65 -16.13 12.96
C LEU A 112 -5.71 -17.13 12.49
N MET A 113 -6.56 -16.76 11.53
CA MET A 113 -7.55 -17.64 10.94
C MET A 113 -6.92 -18.82 10.21
N ALA A 114 -5.90 -18.58 9.38
CA ALA A 114 -5.19 -19.64 8.67
C ALA A 114 -4.51 -20.61 9.63
N ARG A 115 -3.81 -20.10 10.64
CA ARG A 115 -3.19 -20.92 11.70
C ARG A 115 -4.21 -21.76 12.46
N ARG A 116 -5.33 -21.15 12.84
CA ARG A 116 -6.40 -21.81 13.58
C ARG A 116 -7.10 -22.89 12.77
N ALA A 117 -7.17 -22.70 11.45
CA ALA A 117 -7.69 -23.68 10.50
C ALA A 117 -6.68 -24.79 10.12
N GLY A 118 -5.45 -24.73 10.63
CA GLY A 118 -4.39 -25.71 10.37
C GLY A 118 -3.68 -25.53 9.04
N LEU A 119 -3.68 -24.32 8.45
CA LEU A 119 -2.92 -24.00 7.24
C LEU A 119 -1.53 -23.47 7.57
N GLN A 120 -0.61 -23.64 6.63
CA GLN A 120 0.66 -22.92 6.63
C GLN A 120 0.40 -21.43 6.30
N VAL A 121 1.23 -20.53 6.79
CA VAL A 121 1.12 -19.08 6.49
C VAL A 121 2.35 -18.62 5.76
N ALA A 122 2.14 -17.97 4.62
CA ALA A 122 3.15 -17.33 3.79
C ALA A 122 2.97 -15.81 3.85
N HIS A 123 3.96 -15.09 4.39
CA HIS A 123 3.88 -13.66 4.61
C HIS A 123 4.72 -12.89 3.58
N LEU A 124 4.05 -12.11 2.72
CA LEU A 124 4.69 -11.16 1.81
C LEU A 124 5.04 -9.86 2.53
N GLU A 125 6.13 -9.21 2.11
CA GLU A 125 6.72 -8.04 2.78
C GLU A 125 7.23 -8.34 4.21
N ALA A 126 7.65 -9.56 4.46
CA ALA A 126 8.22 -9.92 5.76
C ALA A 126 9.59 -9.26 5.97
N GLY A 127 9.85 -8.83 7.21
CA GLY A 127 11.17 -8.27 7.59
C GLY A 127 11.27 -6.74 7.54
N LEU A 128 10.31 -6.04 6.95
CA LEU A 128 10.25 -4.58 7.05
C LEU A 128 10.05 -4.17 8.51
N ARG A 129 10.80 -3.18 8.99
CA ARG A 129 10.78 -2.76 10.41
C ARG A 129 10.98 -1.26 10.56
N SER A 130 10.11 -0.62 11.34
CA SER A 130 10.35 0.73 11.85
C SER A 130 11.29 0.77 13.06
N LYS A 131 11.50 -0.39 13.69
CA LYS A 131 12.28 -0.57 14.95
C LYS A 131 11.66 0.12 16.18
N HIS A 132 10.45 0.68 16.06
CA HIS A 132 9.70 1.34 17.11
C HIS A 132 8.31 0.72 17.23
N LEU A 133 8.07 -0.13 18.22
CA LEU A 133 6.83 -0.92 18.37
C LEU A 133 5.53 -0.09 18.38
N LEU A 134 5.63 1.18 18.72
CA LEU A 134 4.48 2.10 18.79
C LEU A 134 4.43 3.09 17.60
N HIS A 135 5.35 2.96 16.61
CA HIS A 135 5.38 3.85 15.45
C HIS A 135 5.81 3.12 14.18
N PRO A 136 4.94 3.01 13.16
CA PRO A 136 3.50 3.32 13.19
C PRO A 136 2.74 2.29 14.05
N PHE A 137 1.70 2.74 14.75
CA PHE A 137 0.83 1.87 15.53
C PHE A 137 -0.54 1.77 14.83
N PRO A 138 -1.13 0.56 14.71
CA PRO A 138 -0.68 -0.75 15.24
C PRO A 138 0.22 -1.57 14.28
N GLU A 139 0.61 -1.02 13.13
CA GLU A 139 1.23 -1.75 12.02
C GLU A 139 2.53 -2.48 12.43
N GLU A 140 3.43 -1.82 13.17
CA GLU A 140 4.69 -2.45 13.58
C GLU A 140 4.46 -3.64 14.53
N LEU A 141 3.51 -3.52 15.45
CA LEU A 141 3.14 -4.62 16.34
C LEU A 141 2.56 -5.80 15.57
N ILE A 142 1.64 -5.53 14.64
CA ILE A 142 1.03 -6.54 13.77
C ILE A 142 2.12 -7.25 12.97
N ARG A 143 3.02 -6.50 12.36
CA ARG A 143 4.14 -7.03 11.57
C ARG A 143 4.99 -7.99 12.37
N VAL A 144 5.36 -7.61 13.61
CA VAL A 144 6.16 -8.46 14.51
C VAL A 144 5.41 -9.76 14.86
N VAL A 145 4.11 -9.70 15.15
CA VAL A 145 3.31 -10.88 15.48
C VAL A 145 3.20 -11.80 14.27
N VAL A 146 2.82 -11.25 13.10
CA VAL A 146 2.66 -12.04 11.87
C VAL A 146 3.95 -12.75 11.48
N MET A 147 5.10 -12.06 11.53
CA MET A 147 6.41 -12.65 11.22
C MET A 147 6.77 -13.82 12.17
N ARG A 148 6.39 -13.73 13.46
CA ARG A 148 6.66 -14.83 14.42
C ARG A 148 5.77 -16.04 14.23
N VAL A 149 4.61 -15.88 13.60
CA VAL A 149 3.61 -16.93 13.41
C VAL A 149 3.68 -17.54 12.01
N ALA A 150 4.21 -16.81 11.02
CA ALA A 150 4.33 -17.27 9.64
C ALA A 150 5.36 -18.41 9.49
N HIS A 151 5.11 -19.30 8.53
CA HIS A 151 5.99 -20.42 8.18
C HIS A 151 6.95 -20.07 7.04
N LEU A 152 6.46 -19.29 6.06
CA LEU A 152 7.22 -18.73 4.94
C LEU A 152 7.25 -17.22 5.08
N LEU A 153 8.43 -16.63 4.95
CA LEU A 153 8.64 -15.19 5.10
C LEU A 153 9.38 -14.68 3.86
N PHE A 154 8.65 -14.02 2.98
CA PHE A 154 9.18 -13.44 1.75
C PHE A 154 9.70 -12.03 2.04
N ALA A 155 11.03 -11.89 2.05
CA ALA A 155 11.73 -10.67 2.41
C ALA A 155 12.08 -9.87 1.13
N PRO A 156 11.59 -8.64 0.96
CA PRO A 156 11.75 -7.89 -0.30
C PRO A 156 13.18 -7.37 -0.54
N ASP A 157 14.01 -7.29 0.49
CA ASP A 157 15.36 -6.75 0.41
C ASP A 157 16.32 -7.35 1.46
N ALA A 158 17.60 -7.01 1.36
CA ALA A 158 18.64 -7.52 2.24
C ALA A 158 18.47 -7.05 3.71
N GLU A 159 17.93 -5.84 3.93
CA GLU A 159 17.69 -5.34 5.30
C GLU A 159 16.55 -6.11 5.95
N ALA A 160 15.49 -6.41 5.21
CA ALA A 160 14.39 -7.24 5.66
C ALA A 160 14.88 -8.65 6.07
N VAL A 161 15.74 -9.27 5.27
CA VAL A 161 16.40 -10.55 5.61
C VAL A 161 17.21 -10.42 6.91
N ALA A 162 18.01 -9.37 7.03
CA ALA A 162 18.82 -9.13 8.22
C ALA A 162 17.94 -8.89 9.48
N ASN A 163 16.82 -8.19 9.34
CA ASN A 163 15.86 -7.99 10.41
C ASN A 163 15.26 -9.31 10.90
N LEU A 164 14.80 -10.19 9.97
CA LEU A 164 14.25 -11.51 10.31
C LEU A 164 15.29 -12.38 11.04
N ARG A 165 16.55 -12.36 10.58
CA ARG A 165 17.65 -13.09 11.25
C ARG A 165 17.90 -12.56 12.67
N ARG A 166 17.96 -11.22 12.84
CA ARG A 166 18.13 -10.59 14.17
C ARG A 166 16.97 -10.93 15.12
N MET A 167 15.76 -11.04 14.60
CA MET A 167 14.57 -11.43 15.36
C MET A 167 14.54 -12.94 15.70
N LYS A 168 15.47 -13.74 15.16
CA LYS A 168 15.51 -15.21 15.33
C LYS A 168 14.16 -15.86 14.98
N ILE A 169 13.59 -15.48 13.85
CA ILE A 169 12.33 -16.04 13.37
C ILE A 169 12.51 -17.51 13.04
N SER A 170 11.56 -18.34 13.44
CA SER A 170 11.60 -19.80 13.21
C SER A 170 11.11 -20.22 11.82
N GLY A 171 10.37 -19.36 11.12
CA GLY A 171 9.90 -19.65 9.76
C GLY A 171 11.01 -19.59 8.72
N ARG A 172 10.77 -20.21 7.56
CA ARG A 172 11.69 -20.20 6.43
C ARG A 172 11.73 -18.81 5.78
N VAL A 173 12.87 -18.14 5.81
CA VAL A 173 13.09 -16.85 5.18
C VAL A 173 13.48 -17.05 3.71
N VAL A 174 12.74 -16.45 2.81
CA VAL A 174 12.99 -16.49 1.36
C VAL A 174 13.30 -15.06 0.89
N PRO A 175 14.56 -14.78 0.51
CA PRO A 175 14.92 -13.51 -0.09
C PRO A 175 14.25 -13.36 -1.46
N LEU A 176 13.64 -12.22 -1.72
CA LEU A 176 13.09 -11.86 -3.02
C LEU A 176 14.06 -10.92 -3.77
N PRO A 177 14.01 -10.90 -5.10
CA PRO A 177 14.80 -9.96 -5.91
C PRO A 177 14.30 -8.51 -5.79
N GLY A 178 13.17 -8.28 -5.13
CA GLY A 178 12.55 -6.99 -4.90
C GLY A 178 11.15 -7.12 -4.30
N ASN A 179 10.48 -5.99 -4.06
CA ASN A 179 9.10 -5.98 -3.61
C ASN A 179 8.15 -6.21 -4.80
N THR A 180 7.03 -6.90 -4.58
CA THR A 180 5.99 -7.15 -5.61
C THR A 180 5.37 -5.86 -6.17
N VAL A 181 5.50 -4.73 -5.50
CA VAL A 181 5.11 -3.42 -6.03
C VAL A 181 5.85 -3.06 -7.31
N ALA A 182 7.09 -3.54 -7.50
CA ALA A 182 7.86 -3.30 -8.72
C ALA A 182 7.22 -4.00 -9.94
N GLU A 183 6.72 -5.23 -9.77
CA GLU A 183 5.97 -5.91 -10.83
C GLU A 183 4.61 -5.25 -11.09
N ALA A 184 3.93 -4.80 -10.03
CA ALA A 184 2.65 -4.11 -10.17
C ALA A 184 2.83 -2.81 -10.97
N LEU A 185 3.82 -2.00 -10.60
CA LEU A 185 4.16 -0.75 -11.29
C LEU A 185 4.56 -1.00 -12.75
N ALA A 186 5.41 -1.99 -13.00
CA ALA A 186 5.82 -2.36 -14.35
C ALA A 186 4.63 -2.71 -15.23
N HIS A 187 3.65 -3.43 -14.69
CA HIS A 187 2.43 -3.77 -15.41
C HIS A 187 1.60 -2.53 -15.78
N GLU A 188 1.46 -1.56 -14.88
CA GLU A 188 0.76 -0.31 -15.15
C GLU A 188 1.47 0.54 -16.23
N LEU A 189 2.79 0.54 -16.22
CA LEU A 189 3.60 1.29 -17.20
C LEU A 189 3.62 0.62 -18.59
N ASP A 190 3.54 -0.72 -18.65
CA ASP A 190 3.58 -1.49 -19.92
C ASP A 190 2.18 -1.78 -20.47
N GLY A 191 1.15 -1.69 -19.61
CA GLY A 191 -0.23 -1.91 -20.01
C GLY A 191 -0.65 -0.95 -21.13
N PRO A 192 -1.63 -1.34 -21.99
CA PRO A 192 -2.30 -0.34 -22.78
C PRO A 192 -2.81 0.69 -21.79
N GLN A 193 -2.28 1.91 -21.87
CA GLN A 193 -2.90 3.03 -21.14
C GLN A 193 -4.37 2.92 -21.49
N THR A 194 -5.17 2.49 -20.51
CA THR A 194 -6.60 2.44 -20.69
C THR A 194 -6.94 3.87 -21.05
N ALA A 195 -7.22 4.08 -22.32
CA ALA A 195 -7.76 5.29 -22.86
C ALA A 195 -9.18 5.43 -22.25
N LEU A 196 -9.21 5.75 -20.98
CA LEU A 196 -10.33 6.46 -20.43
C LEU A 196 -10.26 7.79 -21.17
N GLU A 197 -11.17 7.96 -22.11
CA GLU A 197 -11.34 9.22 -22.79
C GLU A 197 -11.19 10.33 -21.76
N PRO A 198 -10.30 11.30 -22.00
CA PRO A 198 -10.22 12.45 -21.11
C PRO A 198 -11.62 13.05 -21.10
N ALA A 199 -12.21 13.22 -19.93
CA ALA A 199 -13.49 13.91 -19.77
C ALA A 199 -13.40 15.33 -20.34
N ASP A 200 -12.19 15.84 -20.60
CA ASP A 200 -11.86 17.01 -21.39
C ASP A 200 -10.46 16.77 -22.02
N PRO A 201 -10.24 17.08 -23.31
CA PRO A 201 -8.94 17.02 -23.93
C PRO A 201 -8.02 18.05 -23.26
N GLU A 202 -7.09 17.58 -22.42
CA GLU A 202 -6.02 18.45 -21.96
C GLU A 202 -5.15 18.82 -23.19
N PRO A 203 -4.73 20.07 -23.33
CA PRO A 203 -3.94 20.49 -24.48
C PRO A 203 -2.60 19.74 -24.49
N GLU A 204 -2.21 19.23 -25.67
CA GLU A 204 -0.87 18.70 -25.96
C GLU A 204 0.18 19.82 -25.82
N VAL A 205 0.56 20.13 -24.61
CA VAL A 205 1.73 20.95 -24.31
C VAL A 205 2.62 20.11 -23.39
N GLU A 206 3.89 19.98 -23.73
CA GLU A 206 4.95 19.50 -22.81
C GLU A 206 5.04 20.44 -21.60
N VAL A 207 4.01 20.45 -20.78
CA VAL A 207 4.00 21.14 -19.50
C VAL A 207 4.31 20.10 -18.45
N GLU A 208 5.36 20.31 -17.68
CA GLU A 208 5.58 19.60 -16.42
C GLU A 208 4.23 19.43 -15.71
N GLY A 209 3.88 18.20 -15.36
CA GLY A 209 2.63 17.93 -14.66
C GLY A 209 2.54 18.71 -13.33
N PRO A 210 1.38 18.76 -12.69
CA PRO A 210 1.25 19.43 -11.40
C PRO A 210 2.04 18.69 -10.32
N VAL A 211 2.49 19.40 -9.30
CA VAL A 211 2.98 18.78 -8.06
C VAL A 211 1.86 17.95 -7.45
N ILE A 212 2.13 16.67 -7.14
CA ILE A 212 1.14 15.78 -6.55
C ILE A 212 1.30 15.78 -5.04
N VAL A 213 0.18 15.99 -4.35
CA VAL A 213 0.12 15.94 -2.88
C VAL A 213 -0.89 14.90 -2.43
N THR A 214 -0.51 14.06 -1.47
CA THR A 214 -1.45 13.16 -0.78
C THR A 214 -1.17 13.14 0.72
N MET A 215 -2.22 13.01 1.53
CA MET A 215 -2.11 12.78 2.96
C MET A 215 -3.33 11.96 3.40
N HIS A 216 -3.11 10.84 4.06
CA HIS A 216 -4.21 9.96 4.48
C HIS A 216 -3.96 9.24 5.81
N ARG A 217 -2.75 9.35 6.37
CA ARG A 217 -2.42 8.63 7.60
C ARG A 217 -3.07 9.30 8.81
N VAL A 218 -3.69 8.47 9.65
CA VAL A 218 -4.39 8.89 10.87
C VAL A 218 -3.46 9.67 11.80
N GLU A 219 -2.19 9.28 11.87
CA GLU A 219 -1.15 9.95 12.67
C GLU A 219 -0.88 11.41 12.26
N ASN A 220 -1.12 11.74 10.99
CA ASN A 220 -1.04 13.12 10.48
C ASN A 220 -2.38 13.83 10.62
N LEU A 221 -3.47 13.20 10.17
CA LEU A 221 -4.80 13.80 10.19
C LEU A 221 -5.27 14.19 11.59
N ASN A 222 -4.88 13.43 12.62
CA ASN A 222 -5.21 13.73 14.03
C ASN A 222 -4.35 14.84 14.65
N ARG A 223 -3.27 15.25 14.03
CA ARG A 223 -2.38 16.31 14.53
C ARG A 223 -2.62 17.60 13.75
N ARG A 224 -3.26 18.56 14.42
CA ARG A 224 -3.62 19.83 13.80
C ARG A 224 -2.40 20.55 13.20
N GLU A 225 -1.32 20.61 13.95
CA GLU A 225 -0.07 21.26 13.54
C GLU A 225 0.51 20.65 12.27
N ARG A 226 0.43 19.30 12.11
CA ARG A 226 0.97 18.62 10.92
C ARG A 226 0.15 18.89 9.67
N VAL A 227 -1.19 18.93 9.83
CA VAL A 227 -2.10 19.26 8.73
C VAL A 227 -1.92 20.70 8.31
N GLU A 228 -1.88 21.64 9.27
CA GLU A 228 -1.71 23.07 9.00
C GLU A 228 -0.33 23.37 8.36
N ALA A 229 0.74 22.72 8.85
CA ALA A 229 2.07 22.83 8.27
C ALA A 229 2.12 22.30 6.81
N LEU A 230 1.45 21.18 6.53
CA LEU A 230 1.34 20.69 5.15
C LEU A 230 0.55 21.67 4.28
N VAL A 231 -0.60 22.14 4.74
CA VAL A 231 -1.43 23.11 3.98
C VAL A 231 -0.64 24.38 3.69
N ALA A 232 0.06 24.95 4.68
CA ALA A 232 0.90 26.13 4.47
C ALA A 232 2.05 25.86 3.49
N THR A 233 2.61 24.65 3.48
CA THR A 233 3.62 24.24 2.51
C THR A 233 3.03 24.16 1.11
N VAL A 234 1.86 23.56 0.97
CA VAL A 234 1.14 23.42 -0.31
C VAL A 234 0.75 24.78 -0.88
N GLU A 235 0.24 25.71 -0.07
CA GLU A 235 -0.08 27.09 -0.47
C GLU A 235 1.16 27.81 -1.01
N ARG A 236 2.30 27.64 -0.35
CA ARG A 236 3.56 28.24 -0.80
C ARG A 236 4.02 27.70 -2.16
N ILE A 237 3.82 26.40 -2.40
CA ILE A 237 4.11 25.78 -3.71
C ILE A 237 3.13 26.27 -4.77
N ALA A 238 1.85 26.36 -4.45
CA ALA A 238 0.79 26.77 -5.36
C ALA A 238 0.96 28.23 -5.85
N ALA A 239 1.69 29.06 -5.10
CA ALA A 239 2.03 30.41 -5.53
C ALA A 239 2.94 30.46 -6.77
N SER A 240 3.63 29.37 -7.15
CA SER A 240 4.60 29.33 -8.25
C SER A 240 4.41 28.15 -9.20
N ARG A 241 3.68 27.11 -8.81
CA ARG A 241 3.50 25.88 -9.60
C ARG A 241 2.08 25.33 -9.44
N PRO A 242 1.51 24.68 -10.45
CA PRO A 242 0.23 23.98 -10.31
C PRO A 242 0.38 22.84 -9.30
N VAL A 243 -0.61 22.70 -8.41
CA VAL A 243 -0.65 21.66 -7.38
C VAL A 243 -1.96 20.91 -7.47
N ARG A 244 -1.89 19.58 -7.48
CA ARG A 244 -3.04 18.69 -7.40
C ARG A 244 -2.98 17.89 -6.09
N PHE A 245 -3.96 18.09 -5.25
CA PHE A 245 -4.08 17.38 -3.98
C PHE A 245 -5.10 16.23 -4.13
N VAL A 246 -4.59 15.01 -4.23
CA VAL A 246 -5.41 13.80 -4.32
C VAL A 246 -5.88 13.39 -2.94
N GLN A 247 -7.20 13.40 -2.73
CA GLN A 247 -7.80 13.29 -1.41
C GLN A 247 -8.45 11.93 -1.16
N HIS A 248 -8.08 11.31 -0.05
CA HIS A 248 -8.81 10.18 0.54
C HIS A 248 -10.00 10.66 1.37
N GLY A 249 -11.01 9.82 1.59
CA GLY A 249 -12.20 10.18 2.36
C GLY A 249 -11.90 10.86 3.71
N PRO A 250 -11.07 10.26 4.59
CA PRO A 250 -10.70 10.89 5.87
C PRO A 250 -9.99 12.24 5.73
N THR A 251 -9.26 12.45 4.62
CA THR A 251 -8.59 13.73 4.33
C THR A 251 -9.62 14.80 3.98
N ILE A 252 -10.58 14.47 3.12
CA ILE A 252 -11.69 15.37 2.75
C ILE A 252 -12.41 15.85 4.01
N ASP A 253 -12.79 14.91 4.90
CA ASP A 253 -13.49 15.21 6.14
C ASP A 253 -12.66 16.11 7.06
N THR A 254 -11.35 15.82 7.18
CA THR A 254 -10.45 16.60 8.06
C THR A 254 -10.26 18.02 7.55
N LEU A 255 -10.00 18.19 6.25
CA LEU A 255 -9.81 19.52 5.64
C LEU A 255 -11.08 20.34 5.74
N ARG A 256 -12.24 19.75 5.39
CA ARG A 256 -13.54 20.43 5.46
C ARG A 256 -13.89 20.87 6.89
N LYS A 257 -13.77 19.98 7.87
CA LYS A 257 -14.05 20.30 9.29
C LYS A 257 -13.21 21.44 9.83
N ARG A 258 -12.04 21.68 9.23
CA ARG A 258 -11.10 22.74 9.66
C ARG A 258 -11.10 23.96 8.74
N GLY A 259 -11.95 23.99 7.70
CA GLY A 259 -11.99 25.08 6.71
C GLY A 259 -10.75 25.19 5.83
N LEU A 260 -9.92 24.14 5.80
CA LEU A 260 -8.65 24.15 5.08
C LEU A 260 -8.82 23.83 3.59
N ASP A 261 -9.91 23.18 3.20
CA ASP A 261 -10.27 22.93 1.80
C ASP A 261 -10.59 24.23 1.05
N ALA A 262 -11.34 25.15 1.66
CA ALA A 262 -11.62 26.48 1.09
C ALA A 262 -10.31 27.29 0.94
N ARG A 263 -9.43 27.21 1.92
CA ARG A 263 -8.13 27.89 1.92
C ARG A 263 -7.23 27.37 0.80
N LEU A 264 -7.12 26.04 0.61
CA LEU A 264 -6.38 25.43 -0.49
C LEU A 264 -6.93 25.83 -1.87
N ARG A 265 -8.27 25.82 -2.02
CA ARG A 265 -8.90 26.27 -3.28
C ARG A 265 -8.62 27.75 -3.57
N ALA A 266 -8.67 28.60 -2.54
CA ALA A 266 -8.34 30.02 -2.69
C ALA A 266 -6.88 30.25 -3.11
N ALA A 267 -5.96 29.32 -2.74
CA ALA A 267 -4.58 29.32 -3.19
C ALA A 267 -4.38 28.70 -4.60
N GLY A 268 -5.43 28.28 -5.28
CA GLY A 268 -5.35 27.69 -6.62
C GLY A 268 -4.99 26.19 -6.65
N VAL A 269 -5.12 25.49 -5.51
CA VAL A 269 -4.86 24.06 -5.45
C VAL A 269 -6.04 23.27 -6.01
N ASP A 270 -5.76 22.37 -6.95
CA ASP A 270 -6.74 21.43 -7.50
C ASP A 270 -6.99 20.28 -6.50
N LEU A 271 -8.19 20.24 -5.91
CA LEU A 271 -8.59 19.20 -4.96
C LEU A 271 -9.37 18.12 -5.69
N VAL A 272 -8.74 16.95 -5.90
CA VAL A 272 -9.33 15.85 -6.67
C VAL A 272 -9.57 14.60 -5.81
N PRO A 273 -10.56 13.78 -6.16
CA PRO A 273 -10.76 12.48 -5.51
C PRO A 273 -9.65 11.50 -5.91
N LEU A 274 -9.66 10.32 -5.29
CA LEU A 274 -8.79 9.21 -5.69
C LEU A 274 -9.04 8.83 -7.15
N ALA A 275 -7.97 8.72 -7.90
CA ALA A 275 -8.00 8.19 -9.26
C ALA A 275 -7.83 6.65 -9.26
N PRO A 276 -8.21 5.97 -10.35
CA PRO A 276 -7.75 4.62 -10.66
C PRO A 276 -6.22 4.49 -10.53
N HIS A 277 -5.74 3.27 -10.22
CA HIS A 277 -4.31 3.11 -9.87
C HIS A 277 -3.38 3.46 -11.05
N GLY A 278 -3.66 2.95 -12.25
CA GLY A 278 -2.84 3.25 -13.42
C GLY A 278 -2.79 4.76 -13.75
N ARG A 279 -3.95 5.45 -13.67
CA ARG A 279 -3.99 6.92 -13.83
C ARG A 279 -3.21 7.64 -12.73
N PHE A 280 -3.29 7.17 -11.50
CA PHE A 280 -2.52 7.75 -10.39
C PHE A 280 -1.01 7.57 -10.58
N VAL A 281 -0.56 6.39 -11.02
CA VAL A 281 0.84 6.12 -11.37
C VAL A 281 1.31 7.06 -12.50
N ALA A 282 0.50 7.27 -13.53
CA ALA A 282 0.82 8.22 -14.60
C ALA A 282 0.96 9.66 -14.06
N MET A 283 0.07 10.07 -13.14
CA MET A 283 0.19 11.38 -12.49
C MET A 283 1.48 11.50 -11.67
N LEU A 284 1.88 10.46 -10.93
CA LEU A 284 3.15 10.45 -10.20
C LEU A 284 4.34 10.56 -11.14
N ALA A 285 4.35 9.80 -12.25
CA ALA A 285 5.45 9.80 -13.22
C ALA A 285 5.65 11.17 -13.90
N ALA A 286 4.55 11.90 -14.18
CA ALA A 286 4.57 13.22 -14.78
C ALA A 286 4.84 14.36 -13.78
N ALA A 287 4.81 14.09 -12.47
CA ALA A 287 4.97 15.13 -11.47
C ALA A 287 6.42 15.64 -11.37
N PRO A 288 6.66 16.95 -11.21
CA PRO A 288 7.98 17.48 -10.92
C PRO A 288 8.51 16.98 -9.57
N PHE A 289 7.63 16.86 -8.60
CA PHE A 289 7.88 16.18 -7.33
C PHE A 289 6.56 15.81 -6.63
N VAL A 290 6.65 14.97 -5.61
CA VAL A 290 5.50 14.46 -4.86
C VAL A 290 5.67 14.79 -3.38
N ILE A 291 4.56 15.13 -2.70
CA ILE A 291 4.49 15.18 -1.23
C ILE A 291 3.47 14.15 -0.77
N THR A 292 3.92 13.19 0.03
CA THR A 292 3.03 12.09 0.48
C THR A 292 3.36 11.63 1.89
N ASP A 293 2.39 11.04 2.57
CA ASP A 293 2.64 10.26 3.79
C ASP A 293 2.46 8.74 3.56
N GLY A 294 2.14 8.34 2.32
CA GLY A 294 1.87 6.96 1.92
C GLY A 294 3.13 6.13 1.68
N GLY A 295 3.26 4.99 2.37
CA GLY A 295 4.40 4.10 2.17
C GLY A 295 4.42 3.43 0.79
N SER A 296 3.27 3.03 0.24
CA SER A 296 3.20 2.46 -1.12
C SER A 296 3.55 3.50 -2.18
N ILE A 297 3.11 4.75 -1.99
CA ILE A 297 3.45 5.86 -2.90
C ILE A 297 4.94 6.18 -2.83
N GLN A 298 5.56 6.09 -1.64
CA GLN A 298 7.01 6.18 -1.50
C GLN A 298 7.73 5.15 -2.38
N GLU A 299 7.32 3.87 -2.33
CA GLU A 299 7.91 2.80 -3.15
C GLU A 299 7.73 3.05 -4.65
N GLU A 300 6.52 3.44 -5.06
CA GLU A 300 6.22 3.78 -6.45
C GLU A 300 7.09 4.94 -6.93
N CYS A 301 7.17 6.04 -6.17
CA CYS A 301 8.02 7.19 -6.50
C CYS A 301 9.52 6.84 -6.50
N ALA A 302 9.98 5.96 -5.60
CA ALA A 302 11.35 5.48 -5.60
C ALA A 302 11.70 4.76 -6.91
N LEU A 303 10.81 3.88 -7.39
CA LEU A 303 10.96 3.15 -8.65
C LEU A 303 10.84 4.04 -9.89
N LEU A 304 9.95 5.04 -9.84
CA LEU A 304 9.77 6.04 -10.91
C LEU A 304 10.89 7.08 -10.94
N GLY A 305 11.74 7.14 -9.92
CA GLY A 305 12.79 8.16 -9.81
C GLY A 305 12.28 9.55 -9.50
N VAL A 306 11.01 9.72 -9.12
CA VAL A 306 10.37 11.01 -8.87
C VAL A 306 10.80 11.57 -7.51
N PRO A 307 11.32 12.83 -7.45
CA PRO A 307 11.65 13.47 -6.19
C PRO A 307 10.46 13.50 -5.25
N THR A 308 10.63 13.03 -4.02
CA THR A 308 9.48 12.90 -3.11
C THR A 308 9.83 13.36 -1.69
N LEU A 309 9.01 14.26 -1.16
CA LEU A 309 9.02 14.63 0.25
C LEU A 309 8.04 13.76 1.02
N LEU A 310 8.57 12.87 1.85
CA LEU A 310 7.76 12.01 2.69
C LEU A 310 7.35 12.76 3.96
N TRP A 311 6.06 13.06 4.08
CA TRP A 311 5.50 13.81 5.23
C TRP A 311 5.31 12.91 6.45
N ARG A 312 6.45 12.45 7.01
CA ARG A 312 6.53 11.51 8.14
C ARG A 312 7.73 11.82 9.04
N ALA A 313 7.67 11.35 10.31
CA ALA A 313 8.81 11.40 11.23
C ALA A 313 9.90 10.41 10.83
N ALA A 314 9.50 9.22 10.37
CA ALA A 314 10.37 8.13 9.95
C ALA A 314 9.62 7.22 8.98
N THR A 315 10.34 6.33 8.30
CA THR A 315 9.75 5.30 7.44
C THR A 315 10.37 3.94 7.76
N GLU A 316 9.59 2.90 7.61
CA GLU A 316 10.01 1.50 7.68
C GLU A 316 10.55 0.96 6.34
N ARG A 317 10.41 1.76 5.27
CA ARG A 317 10.80 1.38 3.91
C ARG A 317 12.09 2.08 3.53
N PRO A 318 13.14 1.34 3.12
CA PRO A 318 14.39 1.94 2.70
C PRO A 318 14.31 2.55 1.29
N ASP A 319 13.27 2.19 0.50
CA ASP A 319 13.16 2.51 -0.92
C ASP A 319 13.34 4.01 -1.18
N GLY A 320 14.36 4.34 -1.96
CA GLY A 320 14.68 5.69 -2.41
C GLY A 320 15.17 6.66 -1.33
N VAL A 321 15.21 6.26 -0.05
CA VAL A 321 15.64 7.14 1.05
C VAL A 321 17.11 7.52 0.89
N GLY A 322 17.39 8.84 0.87
CA GLY A 322 18.73 9.36 0.61
C GLY A 322 19.11 9.43 -0.88
N ALA A 323 18.23 8.95 -1.77
CA ALA A 323 18.35 9.11 -3.22
C ALA A 323 17.34 10.17 -3.73
N ASN A 324 16.13 9.74 -4.06
CA ASN A 324 15.04 10.63 -4.52
C ASN A 324 13.94 10.82 -3.47
N ILE A 325 14.01 10.14 -2.33
CA ILE A 325 13.05 10.25 -1.23
C ILE A 325 13.70 10.97 -0.03
N VAL A 326 13.07 12.06 0.41
CA VAL A 326 13.48 12.82 1.59
C VAL A 326 12.42 12.68 2.67
N VAL A 327 12.79 12.16 3.84
CA VAL A 327 11.90 12.11 5.01
C VAL A 327 11.89 13.48 5.67
N SER A 328 10.71 14.12 5.74
CA SER A 328 10.59 15.50 6.24
C SER A 328 10.94 15.63 7.73
N GLY A 329 10.68 14.59 8.54
CA GLY A 329 10.76 14.68 9.99
C GLY A 329 9.82 15.74 10.58
N TYR A 330 8.93 16.34 9.73
CA TYR A 330 8.17 17.57 10.02
C TYR A 330 9.05 18.78 10.29
N ASP A 331 10.34 18.71 9.94
CA ASP A 331 11.31 19.78 10.12
C ASP A 331 11.26 20.77 8.96
N ARG A 332 11.02 22.04 9.28
CA ARG A 332 10.88 23.11 8.32
C ARG A 332 12.14 23.30 7.46
N ALA A 333 13.32 23.19 8.06
CA ALA A 333 14.56 23.36 7.31
C ALA A 333 14.78 22.26 6.29
N THR A 334 14.36 21.02 6.60
CA THR A 334 14.39 19.88 5.67
C THR A 334 13.39 20.09 4.53
N VAL A 335 12.17 20.56 4.83
CA VAL A 335 11.16 20.90 3.82
C VAL A 335 11.67 22.01 2.90
N ASP A 336 12.24 23.06 3.47
CA ASP A 336 12.76 24.21 2.69
C ASP A 336 13.94 23.82 1.79
N ARG A 337 14.86 22.96 2.26
CA ARG A 337 15.95 22.42 1.43
C ARG A 337 15.42 21.58 0.27
N PHE A 338 14.42 20.71 0.50
CA PHE A 338 13.81 19.92 -0.55
C PHE A 338 13.15 20.81 -1.61
N LEU A 339 12.39 21.81 -1.18
CA LEU A 339 11.66 22.72 -2.08
C LEU A 339 12.57 23.69 -2.86
N ALA A 340 13.78 23.93 -2.38
CA ALA A 340 14.75 24.80 -3.08
C ALA A 340 15.20 24.21 -4.41
N ASP A 341 15.43 22.90 -4.48
CA ASP A 341 15.85 22.21 -5.70
C ASP A 341 15.43 20.72 -5.66
N PRO A 342 14.14 20.41 -5.85
CA PRO A 342 13.68 19.03 -5.89
C PRO A 342 14.23 18.27 -7.11
N GLU A 343 14.45 18.94 -8.23
CA GLU A 343 14.89 18.31 -9.48
C GLU A 343 16.30 17.69 -9.35
N ALA A 344 17.18 18.24 -8.53
CA ALA A 344 18.50 17.63 -8.24
C ALA A 344 18.39 16.20 -7.66
N LEU A 345 17.20 15.83 -7.14
CA LEU A 345 16.92 14.49 -6.61
C LEU A 345 16.29 13.56 -7.64
N ARG A 346 15.95 14.03 -8.84
CA ARG A 346 15.36 13.19 -9.88
C ARG A 346 16.33 12.08 -10.29
N ARG A 347 15.80 10.92 -10.53
CA ARG A 347 16.54 9.73 -11.01
C ARG A 347 15.82 9.16 -12.22
N ASP A 348 16.55 8.38 -13.00
CA ASP A 348 15.93 7.54 -14.02
C ASP A 348 15.00 6.52 -13.36
N ALA A 349 13.86 6.25 -13.98
CA ALA A 349 12.97 5.18 -13.55
C ALA A 349 13.73 3.83 -13.60
N THR A 350 13.48 3.00 -12.62
CA THR A 350 14.09 1.65 -12.55
C THR A 350 13.66 0.83 -13.75
N LYS A 351 14.63 0.45 -14.59
CA LYS A 351 14.42 -0.40 -15.77
C LYS A 351 14.47 -1.90 -15.44
N GLU A 352 14.94 -2.23 -14.26
CA GLU A 352 15.08 -3.62 -13.83
C GLU A 352 13.70 -4.27 -13.65
N ARG A 353 13.47 -5.33 -14.41
CA ARG A 353 12.22 -6.10 -14.40
C ARG A 353 12.40 -7.31 -13.47
N VAL A 354 12.39 -7.05 -12.17
CA VAL A 354 12.41 -8.15 -11.20
C VAL A 354 11.05 -8.86 -11.16
N LYS A 355 11.06 -10.15 -10.91
CA LYS A 355 9.86 -11.00 -10.85
C LYS A 355 9.75 -11.72 -9.50
N PRO A 356 9.57 -10.99 -8.40
CA PRO A 356 9.42 -11.59 -7.09
C PRO A 356 8.25 -12.57 -7.00
N SER A 357 7.18 -12.38 -7.78
CA SER A 357 6.01 -13.28 -7.77
C SER A 357 6.34 -14.68 -8.30
N GLU A 358 7.30 -14.84 -9.21
CA GLU A 358 7.76 -16.17 -9.66
C GLU A 358 8.42 -16.92 -8.51
N VAL A 359 9.33 -16.26 -7.77
CA VAL A 359 10.00 -16.85 -6.60
C VAL A 359 8.99 -17.21 -5.52
N VAL A 360 8.01 -16.34 -5.29
CA VAL A 360 6.93 -16.61 -4.32
C VAL A 360 6.16 -17.86 -4.73
N LEU A 361 5.75 -17.94 -6.00
CA LEU A 361 4.97 -19.07 -6.51
C LEU A 361 5.72 -20.40 -6.39
N ASP A 362 7.00 -20.43 -6.76
CA ASP A 362 7.81 -21.65 -6.70
C ASP A 362 7.84 -22.24 -5.28
N HIS A 363 7.96 -21.37 -4.27
CA HIS A 363 7.92 -21.81 -2.88
C HIS A 363 6.52 -22.17 -2.37
N LEU A 364 5.46 -21.52 -2.89
CA LEU A 364 4.09 -21.85 -2.51
C LEU A 364 3.68 -23.24 -3.01
N LEU A 365 4.19 -23.64 -4.18
CA LEU A 365 3.92 -24.97 -4.75
C LEU A 365 4.44 -26.13 -3.91
N GLU A 366 5.47 -25.91 -3.08
CA GLU A 366 5.95 -26.91 -2.13
C GLU A 366 4.89 -27.26 -1.03
N TYR A 367 3.88 -26.41 -0.82
CA TYR A 367 2.89 -26.50 0.24
C TYR A 367 1.44 -26.57 -0.29
N ALA A 368 1.25 -26.58 -1.60
CA ALA A 368 -0.07 -26.56 -2.26
C ALA A 368 -0.78 -27.92 -2.30
#